data_b989d6815233f9867fa3eeb01619b691
#
_entry.id   b989d6815233f9867fa3eeb01619b691
#
_cell.length_a   1.000
_cell.length_b   1.000
_cell.length_c   1.000
_cell.angle_alpha   90.00
_cell.angle_beta   90.00
_cell.angle_gamma   90.00
#
_symmetry.space_group_name_H-M   'P 1'
#
loop_
_entity.id
_entity.type
_entity.pdbx_description
1 polymer ?
#
loop_
_entity_poly.entity_id
_entity_poly.type
_entity_poly.pdbx_seq_one_letter_code
_entity_poly.pdbx_strand_id
1 'polypeptide(L)'
;MTWPFENDTSAITKKLAKRSLHRERQRNLFAIIALVLTAFMITATFSIGFSYFETYQMQQIRLMGTTADVGITNVTENQLVEISKSNLVLDVGIQQRLGSVDTEQLQNARLGIVWIDDTEWGTHRLPTISSVVGNYPSSKNEIMLPTW
;
A
#
# COMPACT_ATOMS: atom_id res chain seq x y z
N MET A 1 -13.01 62.36 2.58
CA MET A 1 -12.16 63.12 3.53
C MET A 1 -10.98 62.24 3.88
N THR A 2 -9.82 62.40 3.21
CA THR A 2 -8.58 61.72 3.56
C THR A 2 -7.92 62.50 4.68
N TRP A 3 -7.63 61.82 5.78
CA TRP A 3 -6.92 62.42 6.91
C TRP A 3 -5.52 62.81 6.48
N PRO A 4 -5.06 64.06 6.69
CA PRO A 4 -3.74 64.52 6.22
C PRO A 4 -2.54 63.96 7.00
N PHE A 5 -2.76 62.99 7.87
CA PHE A 5 -1.78 62.36 8.73
C PHE A 5 -1.66 60.84 8.56
N GLU A 6 -2.03 60.33 7.40
CA GLU A 6 -1.73 58.94 7.07
C GLU A 6 -0.22 58.79 6.84
N ASN A 7 0.49 58.69 7.97
CA ASN A 7 1.92 58.59 8.00
C ASN A 7 2.31 57.20 7.55
N ASP A 8 2.77 57.06 6.32
CA ASP A 8 3.28 55.78 5.82
C ASP A 8 4.56 55.37 6.57
N THR A 9 4.36 54.69 7.70
CA THR A 9 5.46 54.16 8.55
C THR A 9 6.11 52.90 7.98
N SER A 10 5.64 52.42 6.83
CA SER A 10 6.10 51.16 6.22
C SER A 10 7.60 51.20 5.87
N ALA A 11 8.10 52.32 5.40
CA ALA A 11 9.50 52.51 5.11
C ALA A 11 10.39 52.50 6.37
N ILE A 12 9.89 53.07 7.46
CA ILE A 12 10.60 53.12 8.76
C ILE A 12 10.60 51.70 9.38
N THR A 13 9.47 51.01 9.40
CA THR A 13 9.36 49.66 9.93
C THR A 13 10.24 48.66 9.15
N LYS A 14 10.28 48.77 7.82
CA LYS A 14 11.18 47.94 6.98
C LYS A 14 12.65 48.22 7.31
N LYS A 15 13.05 49.51 7.50
CA LYS A 15 14.41 49.87 7.83
C LYS A 15 14.82 49.39 9.23
N LEU A 16 13.92 49.49 10.20
CA LEU A 16 14.15 48.97 11.54
C LEU A 16 14.21 47.44 11.56
N ALA A 17 13.34 46.77 10.88
CA ALA A 17 13.37 45.30 10.73
C ALA A 17 14.68 44.81 10.10
N LYS A 18 15.11 45.45 9.02
CA LYS A 18 16.40 45.13 8.35
C LYS A 18 17.62 45.36 9.28
N ARG A 19 17.58 46.41 10.08
CA ARG A 19 18.65 46.72 11.03
C ARG A 19 18.69 45.75 12.21
N SER A 20 17.53 45.36 12.73
CA SER A 20 17.38 44.33 13.78
C SER A 20 17.84 42.96 13.29
N LEU A 21 17.42 42.55 12.09
CA LEU A 21 17.87 41.32 11.46
C LEU A 21 19.41 41.25 11.28
N HIS A 22 20.01 42.34 10.93
CA HIS A 22 21.46 42.39 10.75
C HIS A 22 22.23 42.36 12.07
N ARG A 23 21.71 43.05 13.12
CA ARG A 23 22.33 43.12 14.45
C ARG A 23 22.30 41.76 15.16
N GLU A 24 21.20 40.96 14.97
CA GLU A 24 21.03 39.67 15.62
C GLU A 24 21.17 38.51 14.64
N ARG A 25 22.03 38.67 13.65
CA ARG A 25 22.18 37.71 12.54
C ARG A 25 22.45 36.28 13.01
N GLN A 26 23.26 36.07 14.01
CA GLN A 26 23.57 34.75 14.55
C GLN A 26 22.34 34.10 15.19
N ARG A 27 21.61 34.83 16.04
CA ARG A 27 20.39 34.34 16.68
C ARG A 27 19.31 33.96 15.67
N ASN A 28 19.12 34.81 14.65
CA ASN A 28 18.18 34.55 13.58
C ASN A 28 18.57 33.34 12.72
N LEU A 29 19.88 33.19 12.46
CA LEU A 29 20.39 32.01 11.76
C LEU A 29 20.13 30.72 12.52
N PHE A 30 20.41 30.69 13.83
CA PHE A 30 20.11 29.51 14.66
C PHE A 30 18.60 29.23 14.72
N ALA A 31 17.74 30.24 14.80
CA ALA A 31 16.29 30.06 14.77
C ALA A 31 15.80 29.45 13.44
N ILE A 32 16.35 29.91 12.31
CA ILE A 32 16.03 29.36 10.99
C ILE A 32 16.51 27.91 10.88
N ILE A 33 17.75 27.62 11.30
CA ILE A 33 18.28 26.25 11.29
C ILE A 33 17.44 25.32 12.16
N ALA A 34 17.05 25.77 13.36
CA ALA A 34 16.19 24.98 14.25
C ALA A 34 14.83 24.67 13.61
N LEU A 35 14.22 25.67 12.96
CA LEU A 35 12.94 25.52 12.27
C LEU A 35 13.04 24.56 11.08
N VAL A 36 14.09 24.69 10.27
CA VAL A 36 14.38 23.79 9.14
C VAL A 36 14.60 22.37 9.62
N LEU A 37 15.39 22.19 10.68
CA LEU A 37 15.68 20.88 11.25
C LEU A 37 14.39 20.22 11.78
N THR A 38 13.55 20.98 12.48
CA THR A 38 12.26 20.48 12.98
C THR A 38 11.35 20.06 11.84
N ALA A 39 11.20 20.90 10.81
CA ALA A 39 10.41 20.56 9.64
C ALA A 39 10.94 19.31 8.92
N PHE A 40 12.25 19.21 8.76
CA PHE A 40 12.90 18.03 8.19
C PHE A 40 12.62 16.77 9.00
N MET A 41 12.76 16.82 10.32
CA MET A 41 12.51 15.66 11.20
C MET A 41 11.05 15.19 11.09
N ILE A 42 10.11 16.12 11.10
CA ILE A 42 8.68 15.80 10.95
C ILE A 42 8.43 15.12 9.60
N THR A 43 8.91 15.73 8.51
CA THR A 43 8.72 15.19 7.16
C THR A 43 9.37 13.81 7.00
N ALA A 44 10.60 13.63 7.50
CA ALA A 44 11.29 12.36 7.45
C ALA A 44 10.55 11.26 8.23
N THR A 45 10.04 11.58 9.42
CA THR A 45 9.28 10.62 10.25
C THR A 45 8.00 10.16 9.53
N PHE A 46 7.24 11.08 8.98
CA PHE A 46 6.03 10.73 8.24
C PHE A 46 6.36 9.94 6.95
N SER A 47 7.37 10.36 6.21
CA SER A 47 7.79 9.67 4.98
C SER A 47 8.20 8.21 5.25
N ILE A 48 9.02 7.99 6.28
CA ILE A 48 9.43 6.64 6.68
C ILE A 48 8.22 5.83 7.16
N GLY A 49 7.33 6.43 7.96
CA GLY A 49 6.13 5.77 8.46
C GLY A 49 5.21 5.31 7.34
N PHE A 50 4.91 6.15 6.37
CA PHE A 50 4.08 5.78 5.21
C PHE A 50 4.75 4.72 4.34
N SER A 51 6.05 4.86 4.04
CA SER A 51 6.79 3.88 3.25
C SER A 51 6.83 2.50 3.92
N TYR A 52 7.00 2.47 5.25
CA TYR A 52 6.97 1.23 6.02
C TYR A 52 5.60 0.57 5.96
N PHE A 53 4.53 1.35 6.13
CA PHE A 53 3.15 0.85 6.09
C PHE A 53 2.80 0.25 4.73
N GLU A 54 3.11 0.94 3.62
CA GLU A 54 2.89 0.42 2.27
C GLU A 54 3.70 -0.86 2.00
N THR A 55 4.96 -0.87 2.42
CA THR A 55 5.82 -2.06 2.27
C THR A 55 5.27 -3.24 3.07
N TYR A 56 4.80 -3.00 4.29
CA TYR A 56 4.21 -4.04 5.13
C TYR A 56 2.94 -4.62 4.52
N GLN A 57 2.02 -3.78 4.03
CA GLN A 57 0.82 -4.26 3.34
C GLN A 57 1.17 -5.10 2.10
N MET A 58 2.10 -4.63 1.27
CA MET A 58 2.54 -5.37 0.10
C MET A 58 3.15 -6.73 0.45
N GLN A 59 3.94 -6.80 1.52
CA GLN A 59 4.50 -8.07 2.01
C GLN A 59 3.41 -9.02 2.50
N GLN A 60 2.40 -8.53 3.22
CA GLN A 60 1.28 -9.36 3.68
C GLN A 60 0.51 -9.96 2.50
N ILE A 61 0.17 -9.15 1.50
CA ILE A 61 -0.52 -9.60 0.29
C ILE A 61 0.31 -10.68 -0.43
N ARG A 62 1.62 -10.49 -0.56
CA ARG A 62 2.50 -11.48 -1.19
C ARG A 62 2.65 -12.78 -0.40
N LEU A 63 2.70 -12.70 0.92
CA LEU A 63 2.77 -13.88 1.79
C LEU A 63 1.47 -14.69 1.76
N MET A 64 0.33 -14.04 1.74
CA MET A 64 -0.97 -14.69 1.64
C MET A 64 -1.27 -15.16 0.21
N GLY A 65 -0.65 -14.54 -0.79
CA GLY A 65 -0.86 -14.84 -2.21
C GLY A 65 -2.26 -14.50 -2.69
N THR A 66 -2.97 -13.61 -1.99
CA THR A 66 -4.30 -13.14 -2.35
C THR A 66 -4.52 -11.71 -1.82
N THR A 67 -5.32 -10.94 -2.52
CA THR A 67 -5.79 -9.62 -2.08
C THR A 67 -7.13 -9.67 -1.35
N ALA A 68 -7.70 -10.87 -1.18
CA ALA A 68 -8.97 -11.04 -0.46
C ALA A 68 -8.81 -10.64 1.02
N ASP A 69 -9.74 -9.84 1.53
CA ASP A 69 -9.74 -9.38 2.91
C ASP A 69 -10.05 -10.49 3.91
N VAL A 70 -10.88 -11.45 3.50
CA VAL A 70 -11.34 -12.56 4.36
C VAL A 70 -11.31 -13.88 3.60
N GLY A 71 -10.72 -14.90 4.19
CA GLY A 71 -10.79 -16.28 3.71
C GLY A 71 -11.63 -17.14 4.65
N ILE A 72 -12.63 -17.81 4.11
CA ILE A 72 -13.50 -18.75 4.85
C ILE A 72 -13.24 -20.15 4.31
N THR A 73 -12.96 -21.09 5.21
CA THR A 73 -12.69 -22.49 4.85
C THR A 73 -13.89 -23.39 5.15
N ASN A 74 -14.01 -24.49 4.41
CA ASN A 74 -15.08 -25.49 4.57
C ASN A 74 -16.50 -24.93 4.39
N VAL A 75 -16.67 -24.05 3.42
CA VAL A 75 -17.95 -23.44 3.10
C VAL A 75 -18.82 -24.44 2.33
N THR A 76 -20.06 -24.58 2.74
CA THR A 76 -21.08 -25.35 2.01
C THR A 76 -21.71 -24.51 0.89
N GLU A 77 -22.29 -25.16 -0.13
CA GLU A 77 -22.95 -24.46 -1.24
C GLU A 77 -24.01 -23.45 -0.78
N ASN A 78 -24.81 -23.83 0.25
CA ASN A 78 -25.84 -22.93 0.79
C ASN A 78 -25.24 -21.67 1.42
N GLN A 79 -24.15 -21.83 2.19
CA GLN A 79 -23.43 -20.70 2.78
C GLN A 79 -22.77 -19.82 1.71
N LEU A 80 -22.23 -20.42 0.65
CA LEU A 80 -21.66 -19.68 -0.46
C LEU A 80 -22.71 -18.78 -1.14
N VAL A 81 -23.91 -19.33 -1.39
CA VAL A 81 -25.03 -18.57 -1.96
C VAL A 81 -25.48 -17.44 -1.02
N GLU A 82 -25.47 -17.67 0.28
CA GLU A 82 -25.82 -16.65 1.27
C GLU A 82 -24.77 -15.53 1.32
N ILE A 83 -23.49 -15.88 1.34
CA ILE A 83 -22.36 -14.93 1.32
C ILE A 83 -22.41 -14.09 0.05
N SER A 84 -22.59 -14.71 -1.12
CA SER A 84 -22.61 -14.01 -2.41
C SER A 84 -23.80 -13.05 -2.58
N LYS A 85 -24.89 -13.25 -1.84
CA LYS A 85 -26.05 -12.35 -1.82
C LYS A 85 -25.91 -11.19 -0.84
N SER A 86 -24.89 -11.20 0.01
CA SER A 86 -24.68 -10.16 1.00
C SER A 86 -24.24 -8.85 0.32
N ASN A 87 -24.88 -7.75 0.66
CA ASN A 87 -24.50 -6.42 0.18
C ASN A 87 -23.18 -5.89 0.79
N LEU A 88 -22.60 -6.62 1.73
CA LEU A 88 -21.31 -6.32 2.36
C LEU A 88 -20.13 -6.95 1.62
N VAL A 89 -20.40 -7.86 0.68
CA VAL A 89 -19.39 -8.59 -0.09
C VAL A 89 -19.38 -8.03 -1.52
N LEU A 90 -18.24 -7.58 -1.97
CA LEU A 90 -18.06 -7.05 -3.31
C LEU A 90 -17.84 -8.16 -4.32
N ASP A 91 -16.91 -9.06 -4.03
CA ASP A 91 -16.52 -10.15 -4.90
C ASP A 91 -16.28 -11.41 -4.06
N VAL A 92 -16.59 -12.56 -4.65
CA VAL A 92 -16.37 -13.88 -4.03
C VAL A 92 -15.54 -14.72 -4.99
N GLY A 93 -14.29 -15.01 -4.60
CA GLY A 93 -13.44 -15.96 -5.28
C GLY A 93 -13.53 -17.33 -4.63
N ILE A 94 -13.52 -18.38 -5.44
CA ILE A 94 -13.62 -19.76 -4.97
C ILE A 94 -12.30 -20.48 -5.22
N GLN A 95 -11.79 -21.09 -4.16
CA GLN A 95 -10.62 -21.95 -4.21
C GLN A 95 -10.95 -23.35 -3.69
N GLN A 96 -10.61 -24.37 -4.45
CA GLN A 96 -10.76 -25.76 -4.04
C GLN A 96 -9.43 -26.49 -4.06
N ARG A 97 -9.04 -27.09 -2.94
CA ARG A 97 -7.85 -27.91 -2.87
C ARG A 97 -8.17 -29.32 -3.39
N LEU A 98 -7.54 -29.71 -4.49
CA LEU A 98 -7.77 -30.99 -5.14
C LEU A 98 -6.87 -32.09 -4.59
N GLY A 99 -5.67 -31.75 -4.13
CA GLY A 99 -4.72 -32.73 -3.62
C GLY A 99 -3.31 -32.18 -3.51
N SER A 100 -2.34 -33.06 -3.40
CA SER A 100 -0.90 -32.78 -3.43
C SER A 100 -0.20 -33.69 -4.40
N VAL A 101 0.83 -33.17 -5.05
CA VAL A 101 1.74 -33.96 -5.89
C VAL A 101 2.81 -34.55 -4.99
N ASP A 102 2.85 -35.87 -4.96
CA ASP A 102 3.89 -36.62 -4.27
C ASP A 102 4.66 -37.44 -5.30
N THR A 103 5.82 -36.96 -5.71
CA THR A 103 6.73 -37.66 -6.61
C THR A 103 8.15 -37.69 -6.01
N GLU A 104 8.88 -38.75 -6.26
CA GLU A 104 10.25 -38.90 -5.76
C GLU A 104 11.17 -37.73 -6.16
N GLN A 105 10.91 -37.10 -7.31
CA GLN A 105 11.69 -35.99 -7.82
C GLN A 105 11.35 -34.67 -7.10
N LEU A 106 10.20 -34.58 -6.44
CA LEU A 106 9.67 -33.39 -5.77
C LEU A 106 9.55 -33.56 -4.25
N GLN A 107 10.21 -34.53 -3.65
CA GLN A 107 10.14 -34.90 -2.23
C GLN A 107 10.35 -33.72 -1.27
N ASN A 108 11.06 -32.69 -1.72
CA ASN A 108 11.30 -31.47 -0.92
C ASN A 108 10.31 -30.32 -1.22
N ALA A 109 9.49 -30.42 -2.26
CA ALA A 109 8.51 -29.42 -2.64
C ALA A 109 7.10 -29.98 -2.46
N ARG A 110 6.43 -29.62 -1.36
CA ARG A 110 5.02 -29.96 -1.13
C ARG A 110 4.14 -29.13 -2.05
N LEU A 111 3.96 -29.59 -3.30
CA LEU A 111 3.11 -28.92 -4.27
C LEU A 111 1.65 -29.35 -4.05
N GLY A 112 0.81 -28.41 -3.69
CA GLY A 112 -0.63 -28.59 -3.65
C GLY A 112 -1.26 -28.30 -5.01
N ILE A 113 -2.19 -29.15 -5.45
CA ILE A 113 -3.02 -28.86 -6.62
C ILE A 113 -4.25 -28.12 -6.12
N VAL A 114 -4.48 -26.96 -6.69
CA VAL A 114 -5.59 -26.08 -6.32
C VAL A 114 -6.33 -25.69 -7.60
N TRP A 115 -7.64 -25.80 -7.56
CA TRP A 115 -8.51 -25.21 -8.55
C TRP A 115 -9.00 -23.87 -8.02
N ILE A 116 -9.04 -22.86 -8.87
CA ILE A 116 -9.53 -21.50 -8.56
C ILE A 116 -10.46 -21.07 -9.69
N ASP A 117 -11.44 -20.26 -9.36
CA ASP A 117 -12.35 -19.69 -10.36
C ASP A 117 -11.76 -18.40 -11.00
N ASP A 118 -12.46 -17.90 -12.02
CA ASP A 118 -12.00 -16.70 -12.74
C ASP A 118 -11.96 -15.46 -11.86
N THR A 119 -12.85 -15.36 -10.88
CA THR A 119 -12.88 -14.23 -9.93
C THR A 119 -11.68 -14.29 -8.98
N GLU A 120 -11.41 -15.45 -8.38
CA GLU A 120 -10.23 -15.64 -7.52
C GLU A 120 -8.94 -15.38 -8.30
N TRP A 121 -8.85 -15.87 -9.54
CA TRP A 121 -7.68 -15.64 -10.38
C TRP A 121 -7.50 -14.16 -10.72
N GLY A 122 -8.51 -13.56 -11.37
CA GLY A 122 -8.39 -12.22 -11.96
C GLY A 122 -8.34 -11.10 -10.92
N THR A 123 -9.16 -11.21 -9.87
CA THR A 123 -9.33 -10.14 -8.87
C THR A 123 -8.36 -10.30 -7.69
N HIS A 124 -8.17 -11.53 -7.21
CA HIS A 124 -7.47 -11.74 -5.95
C HIS A 124 -6.04 -12.26 -6.09
N ARG A 125 -5.76 -13.12 -7.09
CA ARG A 125 -4.43 -13.75 -7.27
C ARG A 125 -3.53 -12.98 -8.20
N LEU A 126 -4.01 -12.59 -9.36
CA LEU A 126 -3.21 -11.95 -10.38
C LEU A 126 -2.47 -10.69 -9.87
N PRO A 127 -3.06 -9.82 -9.05
CA PRO A 127 -2.35 -8.65 -8.50
C PRO A 127 -1.19 -9.00 -7.58
N THR A 128 -1.14 -10.22 -7.04
CA THR A 128 -0.06 -10.66 -6.13
C THR A 128 1.13 -11.29 -6.87
N ILE A 129 0.96 -11.61 -8.17
CA ILE A 129 1.95 -12.31 -8.99
C ILE A 129 2.80 -11.29 -9.75
N SER A 130 4.11 -11.42 -9.65
CA SER A 130 5.05 -10.47 -10.27
C SER A 130 5.10 -10.59 -11.80
N SER A 131 4.94 -11.79 -12.34
CA SER A 131 4.93 -12.04 -13.78
C SER A 131 4.19 -13.34 -14.10
N VAL A 132 3.48 -13.35 -15.22
CA VAL A 132 2.80 -14.53 -15.76
C VAL A 132 3.37 -14.80 -17.13
N VAL A 133 3.76 -16.05 -17.38
CA VAL A 133 4.21 -16.52 -18.71
C VAL A 133 3.18 -17.50 -19.24
N GLY A 134 2.58 -17.17 -20.38
CA GLY A 134 1.48 -17.94 -20.96
C GLY A 134 0.10 -17.44 -20.55
N ASN A 135 -0.89 -18.29 -20.67
CA ASN A 135 -2.29 -18.00 -20.39
C ASN A 135 -2.80 -18.80 -19.20
N TYR A 136 -3.84 -18.32 -18.57
CA TYR A 136 -4.56 -19.07 -17.56
C TYR A 136 -5.17 -20.35 -18.17
N PRO A 137 -5.11 -21.51 -17.47
CA PRO A 137 -5.63 -22.78 -17.98
C PRO A 137 -7.11 -22.68 -18.36
N SER A 138 -7.43 -23.03 -19.61
CA SER A 138 -8.80 -22.99 -20.13
C SER A 138 -9.39 -24.38 -20.37
N SER A 139 -8.55 -25.42 -20.32
CA SER A 139 -8.97 -26.79 -20.53
C SER A 139 -8.61 -27.70 -19.35
N LYS A 140 -9.29 -28.86 -19.28
CA LYS A 140 -9.10 -29.82 -18.17
C LYS A 140 -7.70 -30.42 -18.05
N ASN A 141 -6.90 -30.33 -19.12
CA ASN A 141 -5.55 -30.91 -19.19
C ASN A 141 -4.44 -29.87 -19.08
N GLU A 142 -4.80 -28.65 -18.74
CA GLU A 142 -3.83 -27.55 -18.58
C GLU A 142 -3.63 -27.24 -17.10
N ILE A 143 -2.42 -26.94 -16.74
CA ILE A 143 -2.06 -26.50 -15.39
C ILE A 143 -1.10 -25.31 -15.48
N MET A 144 -1.16 -24.44 -14.49
CA MET A 144 -0.18 -23.38 -14.29
C MET A 144 0.79 -23.79 -13.18
N LEU A 145 2.08 -23.60 -13.42
CA LEU A 145 3.12 -23.93 -12.46
C LEU A 145 3.83 -22.64 -12.01
N PRO A 146 4.26 -22.56 -10.74
CA PRO A 146 5.13 -21.49 -10.30
C PRO A 146 6.49 -21.61 -10.99
N THR A 147 7.04 -20.50 -11.45
CA THR A 147 8.42 -20.41 -11.94
C THR A 147 9.31 -19.96 -10.79
N TRP A 148 10.37 -20.73 -10.55
CA TRP A 148 11.39 -20.45 -9.51
C TRP A 148 12.50 -19.55 -10.05
#